data_513dbb2527369b2eee334e3f474b3ce4
#
_entry.id   513dbb2527369b2eee334e3f474b3ce4
#
_cell.length_a   1.000
_cell.length_b   1.000
_cell.length_c   1.000
_cell.angle_alpha   90.00
_cell.angle_beta   90.00
_cell.angle_gamma   90.00
#
_symmetry.space_group_name_H-M   'P 1'
#
loop_
_entity.id
_entity.type
_entity.pdbx_description
1 polymer ?
#
loop_
_entity_poly.entity_id
_entity_poly.type
_entity_poly.pdbx_seq_one_letter_code
_entity_poly.pdbx_strand_id
1 'polypeptide(L)'
;MPGGDTGWSIASGFPIDLSKEKIVELKEESYFLQVTNLVSLLEPSSKLTSLGESKLMNTPVLGVKVSLAGGPEVSLYFDKETNLLTKAERKGKQSGVEILKGVQYSDFQTFGSAKFATKETHFLGGNKFVENKNITYSILEKVDASVFKKPGK
;
A
#
# COMPACT_ATOMS: atom_id res chain seq x y z
N MET A 1 -1.38 -14.61 6.41
CA MET A 1 -0.22 -14.24 5.57
C MET A 1 0.55 -15.49 5.21
N PRO A 2 0.84 -15.77 3.96
CA PRO A 2 1.87 -16.72 3.62
C PRO A 2 3.23 -16.09 3.96
N GLY A 3 3.72 -16.35 5.15
CA GLY A 3 5.01 -15.87 5.63
C GLY A 3 6.14 -16.78 5.16
N GLY A 4 6.25 -17.00 3.83
CA GLY A 4 7.40 -17.69 3.28
C GLY A 4 8.65 -16.80 3.36
N ASP A 5 9.77 -17.36 3.76
CA ASP A 5 11.07 -16.69 3.70
C ASP A 5 11.72 -16.84 2.31
N THR A 6 10.93 -17.19 1.32
CA THR A 6 11.34 -17.38 -0.07
C THR A 6 10.41 -16.62 -1.01
N GLY A 7 10.95 -16.13 -2.09
CA GLY A 7 10.21 -15.44 -3.15
C GLY A 7 10.94 -15.57 -4.47
N TRP A 8 10.24 -15.29 -5.54
CA TRP A 8 10.79 -15.29 -6.89
C TRP A 8 10.21 -14.15 -7.72
N SER A 9 10.93 -13.77 -8.75
CA SER A 9 10.48 -12.84 -9.79
C SER A 9 10.77 -13.43 -11.16
N ILE A 10 10.09 -12.92 -12.19
CA ILE A 10 10.41 -13.26 -13.58
C ILE A 10 11.24 -12.11 -14.15
N ALA A 11 12.45 -12.44 -14.63
CA ALA A 11 13.27 -11.51 -15.38
C ALA A 11 13.65 -12.17 -16.71
N SER A 12 13.40 -11.47 -17.82
CA SER A 12 13.64 -11.98 -19.19
C SER A 12 13.01 -13.35 -19.45
N GLY A 13 11.83 -13.61 -18.86
CA GLY A 13 11.09 -14.88 -19.01
C GLY A 13 11.51 -16.01 -18.08
N PHE A 14 12.53 -15.81 -17.23
CA PHE A 14 13.05 -16.83 -16.32
C PHE A 14 12.76 -16.50 -14.85
N PRO A 15 12.39 -17.49 -14.02
CA PRO A 15 12.20 -17.29 -12.58
C PRO A 15 13.57 -17.15 -11.90
N ILE A 16 13.73 -16.05 -11.16
CA ILE A 16 14.92 -15.73 -10.35
C ILE A 16 14.50 -15.66 -8.89
N ASP A 17 15.24 -16.33 -8.01
CA ASP A 17 15.00 -16.25 -6.57
C ASP A 17 15.35 -14.87 -6.03
N LEU A 18 14.53 -14.35 -5.14
CA LEU A 18 14.74 -13.06 -4.51
C LEU A 18 15.76 -13.16 -3.38
N SER A 19 16.57 -12.11 -3.21
CA SER A 19 17.44 -11.99 -2.04
C SER A 19 16.63 -11.80 -0.76
N LYS A 20 17.24 -12.10 0.40
CA LYS A 20 16.59 -11.91 1.71
C LYS A 20 16.18 -10.46 1.93
N GLU A 21 17.04 -9.51 1.54
CA GLU A 21 16.78 -8.07 1.65
C GLU A 21 15.54 -7.69 0.82
N LYS A 22 15.45 -8.23 -0.41
CA LYS A 22 14.29 -7.97 -1.29
C LYS A 22 13.00 -8.57 -0.74
N ILE A 23 13.07 -9.73 -0.10
CA ILE A 23 11.92 -10.34 0.57
C ILE A 23 11.45 -9.45 1.73
N VAL A 24 12.37 -8.90 2.53
CA VAL A 24 12.02 -7.96 3.61
C VAL A 24 11.33 -6.73 3.07
N GLU A 25 11.86 -6.09 2.02
CA GLU A 25 11.23 -4.94 1.37
C GLU A 25 9.81 -5.26 0.88
N LEU A 26 9.63 -6.41 0.24
CA LEU A 26 8.31 -6.82 -0.26
C LEU A 26 7.31 -7.13 0.86
N LYS A 27 7.77 -7.65 2.00
CA LYS A 27 6.92 -7.83 3.20
C LYS A 27 6.48 -6.47 3.76
N GLU A 28 7.36 -5.48 3.79
CA GLU A 28 6.99 -4.10 4.19
C GLU A 28 5.98 -3.48 3.23
N GLU A 29 6.15 -3.65 1.92
CA GLU A 29 5.17 -3.17 0.92
C GLU A 29 3.83 -3.90 1.06
N SER A 30 3.85 -5.21 1.24
CA SER A 30 2.62 -6.01 1.46
C SER A 30 1.87 -5.57 2.72
N TYR A 31 2.58 -5.29 3.81
CA TYR A 31 1.98 -4.73 5.02
C TYR A 31 1.32 -3.36 4.75
N PHE A 32 2.01 -2.49 4.03
CA PHE A 32 1.49 -1.18 3.67
C PHE A 32 0.21 -1.28 2.83
N LEU A 33 0.20 -2.17 1.83
CA LEU A 33 -0.99 -2.45 1.02
C LEU A 33 -2.14 -3.03 1.87
N GLN A 34 -1.83 -3.87 2.87
CA GLN A 34 -2.83 -4.40 3.79
C GLN A 34 -3.48 -3.30 4.64
N VAL A 35 -2.70 -2.31 5.08
CA VAL A 35 -3.23 -1.15 5.81
C VAL A 35 -4.07 -0.25 4.90
N THR A 36 -3.59 0.05 3.70
CA THR A 36 -4.24 1.00 2.78
C THR A 36 -5.49 0.44 2.09
N ASN A 37 -5.69 -0.88 2.08
CA ASN A 37 -6.96 -1.46 1.63
C ASN A 37 -8.11 -1.28 2.64
N LEU A 38 -7.81 -0.81 3.85
CA LEU A 38 -8.70 -0.46 4.95
C LEU A 38 -9.47 -1.63 5.59
N VAL A 39 -9.62 -2.77 4.94
CA VAL A 39 -10.40 -3.92 5.45
C VAL A 39 -9.78 -4.46 6.74
N SER A 40 -8.46 -4.56 6.79
CA SER A 40 -7.74 -5.04 7.98
C SER A 40 -7.86 -4.10 9.20
N LEU A 41 -8.32 -2.86 9.01
CA LEU A 41 -8.55 -1.91 10.12
C LEU A 41 -9.76 -2.27 10.97
N LEU A 42 -10.64 -3.13 10.46
CA LEU A 42 -11.79 -3.67 11.19
C LEU A 42 -11.39 -4.77 12.18
N GLU A 43 -10.16 -5.28 12.09
CA GLU A 43 -9.66 -6.33 12.98
C GLU A 43 -9.41 -5.78 14.39
N PRO A 44 -9.76 -6.55 15.47
CA PRO A 44 -9.55 -6.11 16.85
C PRO A 44 -8.09 -5.81 17.23
N SER A 45 -7.13 -6.36 16.48
CA SER A 45 -5.70 -6.12 16.67
C SER A 45 -5.20 -4.78 16.13
N SER A 46 -6.08 -4.03 15.44
CA SER A 46 -5.74 -2.74 14.88
C SER A 46 -5.72 -1.66 15.95
N LYS A 47 -4.64 -0.89 15.99
CA LYS A 47 -4.55 0.33 16.83
C LYS A 47 -4.74 1.54 15.92
N LEU A 48 -5.72 2.37 16.28
CA LEU A 48 -6.03 3.61 15.57
C LEU A 48 -5.84 4.79 16.53
N THR A 49 -5.09 5.79 16.10
CA THR A 49 -4.86 7.02 16.86
C THR A 49 -5.14 8.22 15.97
N SER A 50 -5.99 9.13 16.42
CA SER A 50 -6.28 10.36 15.68
C SER A 50 -5.02 11.23 15.58
N LEU A 51 -4.73 11.74 14.39
CA LEU A 51 -3.73 12.78 14.13
C LEU A 51 -4.37 14.17 14.03
N GLY A 52 -5.71 14.23 14.14
CA GLY A 52 -6.47 15.45 14.01
C GLY A 52 -6.69 15.90 12.56
N GLU A 53 -7.15 17.13 12.44
CA GLU A 53 -7.44 17.75 11.15
C GLU A 53 -6.21 18.48 10.60
N SER A 54 -6.04 18.42 9.30
CA SER A 54 -4.99 19.14 8.58
C SER A 54 -5.44 19.47 7.15
N LYS A 55 -4.55 20.00 6.34
CA LYS A 55 -4.81 20.25 4.92
C LYS A 55 -3.77 19.54 4.06
N LEU A 56 -4.23 18.85 3.05
CA LEU A 56 -3.40 18.33 1.97
C LEU A 56 -3.57 19.26 0.77
N MET A 57 -2.56 20.08 0.46
CA MET A 57 -2.71 21.24 -0.38
C MET A 57 -3.84 22.15 0.15
N ASN A 58 -4.98 22.25 -0.54
CA ASN A 58 -6.14 23.04 -0.10
C ASN A 58 -7.31 22.19 0.41
N THR A 59 -7.21 20.86 0.37
CA THR A 59 -8.27 19.94 0.78
C THR A 59 -8.17 19.64 2.28
N PRO A 60 -9.24 19.90 3.07
CA PRO A 60 -9.28 19.50 4.47
C PRO A 60 -9.26 17.98 4.60
N VAL A 61 -8.38 17.46 5.45
CA VAL A 61 -8.24 16.02 5.69
C VAL A 61 -8.25 15.69 7.17
N LEU A 62 -8.69 14.48 7.50
CA LEU A 62 -8.58 13.87 8.81
C LEU A 62 -7.46 12.84 8.79
N GLY A 63 -6.48 13.01 9.66
CA GLY A 63 -5.37 12.08 9.81
C GLY A 63 -5.65 11.01 10.86
N VAL A 64 -5.27 9.76 10.54
CA VAL A 64 -5.33 8.62 11.45
C VAL A 64 -4.03 7.85 11.35
N LYS A 65 -3.39 7.61 12.49
CA LYS A 65 -2.23 6.73 12.59
C LYS A 65 -2.72 5.31 12.87
N VAL A 66 -2.20 4.35 12.14
CA VAL A 66 -2.60 2.94 12.18
C VAL A 66 -1.39 2.06 12.47
N SER A 67 -1.57 1.03 13.29
CA SER A 67 -0.66 -0.11 13.43
C SER A 67 -1.48 -1.40 13.51
N LEU A 68 -1.22 -2.35 12.62
CA LEU A 68 -1.86 -3.67 12.61
C LEU A 68 -0.97 -4.67 13.35
N ALA A 69 -1.55 -5.40 14.31
CA ALA A 69 -0.87 -6.48 15.05
C ALA A 69 0.53 -6.11 15.59
N GLY A 70 0.72 -4.85 16.02
CA GLY A 70 2.01 -4.35 16.49
C GLY A 70 3.05 -4.07 15.41
N GLY A 71 2.64 -4.08 14.14
CA GLY A 71 3.50 -3.71 13.00
C GLY A 71 3.83 -2.21 12.94
N PRO A 72 4.58 -1.78 11.93
CA PRO A 72 4.98 -0.39 11.75
C PRO A 72 3.78 0.56 11.66
N GLU A 73 3.97 1.78 12.16
CA GLU A 73 2.94 2.83 12.06
C GLU A 73 2.80 3.34 10.62
N VAL A 74 1.56 3.49 10.19
CA VAL A 74 1.18 4.09 8.92
C VAL A 74 0.24 5.27 9.20
N SER A 75 0.49 6.42 8.61
CA SER A 75 -0.41 7.58 8.68
C SER A 75 -1.31 7.60 7.45
N LEU A 76 -2.61 7.61 7.68
CA LEU A 76 -3.66 7.67 6.65
C LEU A 76 -4.35 9.03 6.74
N TYR A 77 -4.64 9.63 5.60
CA TYR A 77 -5.32 10.92 5.51
C TYR A 77 -6.55 10.80 4.61
N PHE A 78 -7.70 11.06 5.20
CA PHE A 78 -8.99 10.97 4.55
C PHE A 78 -9.53 12.37 4.24
N ASP A 79 -10.01 12.56 3.03
CA ASP A 79 -10.75 13.76 2.66
C ASP A 79 -12.00 13.90 3.52
N LYS A 80 -12.21 15.07 4.13
CA LYS A 80 -13.33 15.29 5.08
C LYS A 80 -14.71 15.33 4.41
N GLU A 81 -14.77 15.65 3.14
CA GLU A 81 -16.02 15.74 2.38
C GLU A 81 -16.42 14.37 1.82
N THR A 82 -15.48 13.66 1.21
CA THR A 82 -15.74 12.40 0.50
C THR A 82 -15.50 11.16 1.35
N ASN A 83 -14.77 11.28 2.48
CA ASN A 83 -14.27 10.18 3.30
C ASN A 83 -13.34 9.20 2.56
N LEU A 84 -12.81 9.58 1.40
CA LEU A 84 -11.89 8.75 0.66
C LEU A 84 -10.46 8.91 1.17
N LEU A 85 -9.71 7.81 1.18
CA LEU A 85 -8.28 7.83 1.51
C LEU A 85 -7.52 8.57 0.39
N THR A 86 -6.99 9.75 0.69
CA THR A 86 -6.28 10.60 -0.29
C THR A 86 -4.77 10.54 -0.18
N LYS A 87 -4.24 10.12 0.99
CA LYS A 87 -2.81 9.98 1.20
C LYS A 87 -2.52 8.93 2.27
N ALA A 88 -1.45 8.18 2.08
CA ALA A 88 -0.87 7.34 3.11
C ALA A 88 0.65 7.56 3.18
N GLU A 89 1.21 7.50 4.39
CA GLU A 89 2.65 7.68 4.64
C GLU A 89 3.16 6.69 5.67
N ARG A 90 4.38 6.23 5.48
CA ARG A 90 5.11 5.42 6.45
C ARG A 90 6.61 5.69 6.39
N LYS A 91 7.28 5.41 7.48
CA LYS A 91 8.73 5.24 7.45
C LYS A 91 9.08 3.91 6.80
N GLY A 92 10.13 3.89 6.03
CA GLY A 92 10.66 2.70 5.39
C GLY A 92 12.13 2.84 5.13
N LYS A 93 12.74 1.84 4.51
CA LYS A 93 14.16 1.89 4.13
C LYS A 93 14.28 1.93 2.61
N GLN A 94 15.28 2.63 2.14
CA GLN A 94 15.75 2.58 0.76
C GLN A 94 17.28 2.53 0.78
N SER A 95 17.84 1.47 0.22
CA SER A 95 19.29 1.23 0.26
C SER A 95 19.87 1.34 1.68
N GLY A 96 19.13 0.83 2.67
CA GLY A 96 19.53 0.83 4.08
C GLY A 96 19.29 2.14 4.85
N VAL A 97 18.91 3.23 4.17
CA VAL A 97 18.63 4.54 4.79
C VAL A 97 17.15 4.68 5.09
N GLU A 98 16.82 5.15 6.31
CA GLU A 98 15.43 5.45 6.67
C GLU A 98 14.93 6.64 5.85
N ILE A 99 13.77 6.49 5.24
CA ILE A 99 13.14 7.51 4.42
C ILE A 99 11.61 7.49 4.62
N LEU A 100 10.98 8.66 4.53
CA LEU A 100 9.53 8.74 4.48
C LEU A 100 9.05 8.33 3.09
N LYS A 101 8.22 7.30 3.03
CA LYS A 101 7.53 6.83 1.82
C LYS A 101 6.08 7.25 1.89
N GLY A 102 5.55 7.83 0.83
CA GLY A 102 4.16 8.27 0.76
C GLY A 102 3.52 7.92 -0.57
N VAL A 103 2.20 7.80 -0.56
CA VAL A 103 1.39 7.69 -1.76
C VAL A 103 0.18 8.62 -1.65
N GLN A 104 -0.12 9.34 -2.71
CA GLN A 104 -1.35 10.11 -2.89
C GLN A 104 -2.25 9.40 -3.88
N TYR A 105 -3.53 9.34 -3.54
CA TYR A 105 -4.60 8.70 -4.31
C TYR A 105 -5.51 9.77 -4.89
N SER A 106 -5.83 9.69 -6.17
CA SER A 106 -6.74 10.61 -6.85
C SER A 106 -7.48 9.96 -8.01
N ASP A 107 -8.33 10.74 -8.67
CA ASP A 107 -9.11 10.32 -9.85
C ASP A 107 -9.95 9.07 -9.55
N PHE A 108 -10.72 9.12 -8.45
CA PHE A 108 -11.51 7.99 -7.98
C PHE A 108 -12.64 7.63 -8.96
N GLN A 109 -12.74 6.34 -9.27
CA GLN A 109 -13.82 5.78 -10.08
C GLN A 109 -14.47 4.59 -9.37
N THR A 110 -15.70 4.29 -9.75
CA THR A 110 -16.44 3.15 -9.21
C THR A 110 -16.18 1.90 -10.03
N PHE A 111 -15.76 0.83 -9.36
CA PHE A 111 -15.59 -0.51 -9.92
C PHE A 111 -16.42 -1.48 -9.07
N GLY A 112 -17.47 -2.06 -9.67
CA GLY A 112 -18.44 -2.83 -8.89
C GLY A 112 -19.17 -1.97 -7.87
N SER A 113 -19.07 -2.32 -6.60
CA SER A 113 -19.70 -1.58 -5.49
C SER A 113 -18.75 -0.64 -4.74
N ALA A 114 -17.49 -0.55 -5.13
CA ALA A 114 -16.47 0.21 -4.41
C ALA A 114 -15.82 1.29 -5.29
N LYS A 115 -15.30 2.34 -4.64
CA LYS A 115 -14.52 3.39 -5.28
C LYS A 115 -13.04 3.12 -5.10
N PHE A 116 -12.27 3.19 -6.19
CA PHE A 116 -10.82 3.05 -6.20
C PHE A 116 -10.18 4.24 -6.90
N ALA A 117 -9.00 4.63 -6.44
CA ALA A 117 -8.19 5.64 -7.10
C ALA A 117 -7.64 5.08 -8.43
N THR A 118 -7.81 5.80 -9.52
CA THR A 118 -7.22 5.43 -10.82
C THR A 118 -5.90 6.12 -11.08
N LYS A 119 -5.45 6.94 -10.11
CA LYS A 119 -4.15 7.60 -10.14
C LYS A 119 -3.49 7.51 -8.76
N GLU A 120 -2.23 7.12 -8.77
CA GLU A 120 -1.36 7.08 -7.59
C GLU A 120 -0.08 7.86 -7.86
N THR A 121 0.30 8.73 -6.93
CA THR A 121 1.58 9.43 -6.97
C THR A 121 2.40 9.03 -5.75
N HIS A 122 3.53 8.37 -5.99
CA HIS A 122 4.43 7.89 -4.94
C HIS A 122 5.53 8.90 -4.67
N PHE A 123 5.86 9.07 -3.40
CA PHE A 123 6.86 10.01 -2.90
C PHE A 123 7.92 9.29 -2.08
N LEU A 124 9.16 9.75 -2.20
CA LEU A 124 10.30 9.34 -1.39
C LEU A 124 10.96 10.59 -0.80
N GLY A 125 10.98 10.69 0.53
CA GLY A 125 11.53 11.86 1.22
C GLY A 125 10.85 13.18 0.83
N GLY A 126 9.56 13.13 0.51
CA GLY A 126 8.80 14.29 0.05
C GLY A 126 8.89 14.59 -1.45
N ASN A 127 9.80 13.96 -2.18
CA ASN A 127 9.95 14.14 -3.62
C ASN A 127 9.11 13.13 -4.39
N LYS A 128 8.45 13.59 -5.45
CA LYS A 128 7.72 12.71 -6.38
C LYS A 128 8.71 11.73 -7.05
N PHE A 129 8.40 10.44 -6.94
CA PHE A 129 9.23 9.36 -7.47
C PHE A 129 8.59 8.68 -8.67
N VAL A 130 7.33 8.26 -8.55
CA VAL A 130 6.57 7.57 -9.61
C VAL A 130 5.14 8.08 -9.62
N GLU A 131 4.54 8.14 -10.80
CA GLU A 131 3.12 8.40 -10.99
C GLU A 131 2.52 7.32 -11.89
N ASN A 132 1.54 6.59 -11.35
CA ASN A 132 0.73 5.62 -12.07
C ASN A 132 -0.60 6.29 -12.43
N LYS A 133 -1.01 6.19 -13.69
CA LYS A 133 -2.26 6.75 -14.22
C LYS A 133 -3.07 5.67 -14.93
N ASN A 134 -4.36 5.92 -15.08
CA ASN A 134 -5.27 5.01 -15.78
C ASN A 134 -5.26 3.60 -15.20
N ILE A 135 -5.17 3.49 -13.86
CA ILE A 135 -5.24 2.22 -13.15
C ILE A 135 -6.65 1.67 -13.31
N THR A 136 -6.76 0.42 -13.69
CA THR A 136 -8.03 -0.30 -13.81
C THR A 136 -8.07 -1.45 -12.82
N TYR A 137 -9.26 -1.78 -12.33
CA TYR A 137 -9.47 -2.84 -11.35
C TYR A 137 -10.44 -3.87 -11.88
N SER A 138 -10.12 -5.14 -11.68
CA SER A 138 -11.02 -6.26 -11.93
C SER A 138 -11.28 -6.97 -10.61
N ILE A 139 -12.55 -7.09 -10.23
CA ILE A 139 -12.96 -7.80 -9.03
C ILE A 139 -13.08 -9.28 -9.41
N LEU A 140 -12.28 -10.12 -8.79
CA LEU A 140 -12.28 -11.57 -9.02
C LEU A 140 -12.97 -12.27 -7.85
N GLU A 141 -13.91 -13.15 -8.14
CA GLU A 141 -14.55 -13.99 -7.12
C GLU A 141 -13.58 -15.03 -6.52
N LYS A 142 -12.62 -15.46 -7.34
CA LYS A 142 -11.63 -16.47 -6.95
C LYS A 142 -10.33 -16.26 -7.72
N VAL A 143 -9.22 -16.45 -7.04
CA VAL A 143 -7.89 -16.50 -7.65
C VAL A 143 -7.37 -17.94 -7.61
N ASP A 144 -6.91 -18.47 -8.75
CA ASP A 144 -6.30 -19.79 -8.81
C ASP A 144 -4.95 -19.76 -8.08
N ALA A 145 -4.77 -20.70 -7.15
CA ALA A 145 -3.53 -20.81 -6.37
C ALA A 145 -2.27 -21.08 -7.24
N SER A 146 -2.46 -21.55 -8.47
CA SER A 146 -1.35 -21.78 -9.40
C SER A 146 -0.60 -20.50 -9.79
N VAL A 147 -1.28 -19.32 -9.76
CA VAL A 147 -0.64 -18.03 -10.07
C VAL A 147 0.48 -17.66 -9.08
N PHE A 148 0.47 -18.28 -7.88
CA PHE A 148 1.48 -18.08 -6.84
C PHE A 148 2.57 -19.14 -6.83
N LYS A 149 2.50 -20.11 -7.74
CA LYS A 149 3.54 -21.15 -7.86
C LYS A 149 4.68 -20.65 -8.73
N LYS A 150 5.93 -20.86 -8.27
CA LYS A 150 7.11 -20.61 -9.09
C LYS A 150 7.01 -21.42 -10.37
N PRO A 151 7.12 -20.82 -11.57
CA PRO A 151 7.15 -21.57 -12.82
C PRO A 151 8.30 -22.58 -12.81
N GLY A 152 8.04 -23.78 -13.31
CA GLY A 152 9.10 -24.76 -13.56
C GLY A 152 10.10 -24.23 -14.59
N LYS A 153 11.32 -24.75 -14.53
CA LYS A 153 12.34 -24.49 -15.55
C LYS A 153 11.93 -25.10 -16.88
#